data_6733090af6105c1213a7ef392ce8c66d
#
_entry.id   6733090af6105c1213a7ef392ce8c66d
#
_cell.length_a   1.000
_cell.length_b   1.000
_cell.length_c   1.000
_cell.angle_alpha   90.00
_cell.angle_beta   90.00
_cell.angle_gamma   90.00
#
_symmetry.space_group_name_H-M   'P 1'
#
loop_
_entity.id
_entity.type
_entity.pdbx_description
1 polymer ?
#
loop_
_entity_poly.entity_id
_entity_poly.type
_entity_poly.pdbx_seq_one_letter_code
_entity_poly.pdbx_strand_id
1 'polypeptide(L)'
;MSASRSETTDVPGPDGPEPDPEAKTAPGAGGDGVPGAGRDGPGADLLAALLDGMDAALFAFDAGGVITHWNREAERILGWSAEEAVGRQGFAGWAVRTADADEVQGRLMAVMGAPGRQVDEFALLRKDGGRVLLRTQTARVRGSDGKPAGVYSAFSEVHAQIDLERTIALSEALFEEASWGVVLVDVDLRPTVINGQAAKAFGSGRTSVLGRPLAELLVHGVEELEAALHHVLAEGAPRSPAELWVTVRTAEGEERRCWRSGFLRLASPLAEEPVPLGVGWMFQDVTDAKLAVQGADRLRFRSGQLHRAGRAAAECEDPMEAATVQLDFALAGFADHALIDLVLEERGRPAAGSAGAAGSAVPSGPDAPVRLIRTVATPTGGESGPSAPVEAGGIPVRYAAGHPAFQAMDRIGSVRASAPAAAAAPPGSVPSGSAPNGSPRAGSLPSSAWAASRQWPPDSVHALCTVLRSRGRSLGVVTFLRGASRGPFERPDAVYAEEVTGRIAAALDLARAMSG
;
A
#
# COMPACT_ATOMS: atom_id res chain seq x y z
N MET A 1 1.57 52.11 7.90
CA MET A 1 1.37 53.09 8.98
C MET A 1 1.65 52.38 10.27
N SER A 2 2.60 52.96 11.02
CA SER A 2 3.08 52.72 12.38
C SER A 2 3.91 51.45 12.58
N ALA A 3 5.15 51.40 12.61
CA ALA A 3 6.28 52.03 13.36
C ALA A 3 6.11 52.01 14.88
N SER A 4 6.97 51.22 15.53
CA SER A 4 7.64 51.50 16.83
C SER A 4 8.24 50.19 17.33
N ARG A 5 9.37 50.08 17.64
CA ARG A 5 10.53 50.73 18.26
C ARG A 5 11.19 49.72 19.20
N SER A 6 12.44 49.52 18.96
CA SER A 6 13.48 48.87 19.77
C SER A 6 13.55 49.49 21.19
N GLU A 7 13.75 48.66 22.20
CA GLU A 7 14.40 49.08 23.44
C GLU A 7 15.44 48.06 23.87
N THR A 8 16.67 48.49 23.77
CA THR A 8 17.88 47.90 24.32
C THR A 8 17.90 48.22 25.81
N THR A 9 18.04 47.26 26.67
CA THR A 9 18.33 47.51 28.09
C THR A 9 19.66 46.82 28.43
N ASP A 10 20.62 47.69 28.67
CA ASP A 10 21.95 47.46 29.18
C ASP A 10 21.84 47.20 30.70
N VAL A 11 22.52 46.16 31.23
CA VAL A 11 22.68 45.96 32.68
C VAL A 11 24.12 45.58 32.96
N PRO A 12 24.80 46.32 33.91
CA PRO A 12 26.23 46.23 34.16
C PRO A 12 26.60 45.09 35.12
N GLY A 13 27.80 44.54 34.93
CA GLY A 13 28.42 43.56 35.81
C GLY A 13 28.94 44.15 37.12
N PRO A 14 29.10 43.35 38.14
CA PRO A 14 29.83 43.75 39.33
C PRO A 14 31.28 43.25 39.35
N ASP A 15 32.12 44.18 39.83
CA ASP A 15 33.54 44.13 40.10
C ASP A 15 33.98 42.99 41.01
N GLY A 16 35.19 42.47 40.71
CA GLY A 16 35.95 41.63 41.61
C GLY A 16 36.76 42.50 42.63
N PRO A 17 37.19 41.91 43.71
CA PRO A 17 38.28 42.51 44.46
C PRO A 17 39.60 41.71 44.33
N GLU A 18 40.66 42.50 44.12
CA GLU A 18 42.08 42.13 44.17
C GLU A 18 42.54 41.75 45.60
N PRO A 19 43.73 41.11 45.70
CA PRO A 19 44.25 40.54 46.92
C PRO A 19 45.20 41.52 47.65
N ASP A 20 45.31 41.36 48.95
CA ASP A 20 46.38 41.95 49.72
C ASP A 20 47.12 40.98 50.62
N PRO A 21 48.38 41.23 50.89
CA PRO A 21 49.36 40.20 51.27
C PRO A 21 49.79 40.32 52.76
N GLU A 22 50.71 39.39 53.11
CA GLU A 22 51.60 39.38 54.30
C GLU A 22 51.09 38.81 55.63
N ALA A 23 51.74 37.74 56.04
CA ALA A 23 52.68 37.67 57.19
C ALA A 23 53.03 36.24 57.59
N LYS A 24 54.24 35.93 57.43
CA LYS A 24 55.39 35.78 58.39
C LYS A 24 55.34 34.60 59.38
N THR A 25 56.35 33.72 59.17
CA THR A 25 57.31 33.11 60.12
C THR A 25 56.90 31.99 61.05
N ALA A 26 57.49 30.90 60.74
CA ALA A 26 58.19 29.75 61.35
C ALA A 26 58.52 29.83 62.89
N PRO A 27 59.10 28.78 63.52
CA PRO A 27 59.47 27.38 63.17
C PRO A 27 59.21 26.36 64.32
N GLY A 28 59.41 25.09 64.02
CA GLY A 28 59.68 24.11 65.14
C GLY A 28 59.46 22.66 64.80
N ALA A 29 60.55 22.01 64.44
CA ALA A 29 61.14 20.75 64.89
C ALA A 29 60.37 19.44 64.95
N GLY A 30 60.82 18.51 64.14
CA GLY A 30 61.26 17.20 64.59
C GLY A 30 60.30 16.04 64.53
N GLY A 31 60.58 15.09 63.67
CA GLY A 31 60.01 13.74 63.73
C GLY A 31 60.30 12.90 62.49
N ASP A 32 61.32 12.11 62.53
CA ASP A 32 61.69 11.08 61.55
C ASP A 32 60.54 10.14 61.25
N GLY A 33 60.19 9.98 59.95
CA GLY A 33 59.29 8.94 59.49
C GLY A 33 59.56 8.68 58.00
N VAL A 34 59.96 7.45 57.74
CA VAL A 34 60.35 6.77 56.51
C VAL A 34 59.58 7.20 55.27
N PRO A 35 60.19 7.42 54.08
CA PRO A 35 59.52 7.87 52.85
C PRO A 35 58.77 6.71 52.20
N GLY A 36 57.45 6.67 52.31
CA GLY A 36 56.56 5.97 51.44
C GLY A 36 56.52 6.66 50.11
N ALA A 37 56.80 5.96 49.03
CA ALA A 37 56.93 6.45 47.67
C ALA A 37 55.60 7.04 47.15
N GLY A 38 55.44 8.36 47.24
CA GLY A 38 54.45 9.12 46.49
C GLY A 38 54.98 9.36 45.10
N ARG A 39 54.40 8.73 44.12
CA ARG A 39 54.50 9.09 42.71
C ARG A 39 53.18 9.72 42.25
N ASP A 40 52.82 10.81 42.78
CA ASP A 40 51.73 11.66 42.30
C ASP A 40 52.32 12.85 41.56
N GLY A 41 52.61 12.66 40.27
CA GLY A 41 52.96 13.73 39.35
C GLY A 41 51.72 14.11 38.51
N PRO A 42 51.63 15.36 37.99
CA PRO A 42 50.50 15.85 37.23
C PRO A 42 50.15 15.01 35.99
N GLY A 43 51.04 14.07 35.62
CA GLY A 43 50.77 13.10 34.54
C GLY A 43 49.95 11.87 35.00
N ALA A 44 49.99 11.51 36.31
CA ALA A 44 49.20 10.39 36.81
C ALA A 44 47.73 10.78 36.95
N ASP A 45 47.45 12.00 37.41
CA ASP A 45 46.09 12.54 37.50
C ASP A 45 45.43 12.71 36.15
N LEU A 46 46.17 13.17 35.12
CA LEU A 46 45.69 13.27 33.77
C LEU A 46 45.35 11.88 33.15
N LEU A 47 46.21 10.87 33.42
CA LEU A 47 45.97 9.52 32.91
C LEU A 47 44.75 8.89 33.60
N ALA A 48 44.61 9.08 34.90
CA ALA A 48 43.43 8.64 35.62
C ALA A 48 42.15 9.27 35.10
N ALA A 49 42.17 10.59 34.88
CA ALA A 49 41.02 11.33 34.28
C ALA A 49 40.70 10.87 32.85
N LEU A 50 41.70 10.55 32.04
CA LEU A 50 41.52 9.99 30.70
C LEU A 50 40.88 8.60 30.74
N LEU A 51 41.32 7.74 31.65
CA LEU A 51 40.75 6.39 31.83
C LEU A 51 39.31 6.44 32.34
N ASP A 52 39.00 7.38 33.23
CA ASP A 52 37.64 7.59 33.74
C ASP A 52 36.70 8.24 32.71
N GLY A 53 37.23 8.97 31.74
CA GLY A 53 36.48 9.57 30.63
C GLY A 53 36.23 8.62 29.47
N MET A 54 36.69 7.39 29.51
CA MET A 54 36.46 6.39 28.47
C MET A 54 35.11 5.69 28.65
N ASP A 55 34.36 5.54 27.56
CA ASP A 55 33.10 4.77 27.54
C ASP A 55 33.32 3.24 27.62
N ALA A 56 34.56 2.77 27.71
CA ALA A 56 34.92 1.36 27.85
C ALA A 56 35.34 1.04 29.30
N ALA A 57 34.74 0.00 29.86
CA ALA A 57 35.16 -0.49 31.17
C ALA A 57 36.59 -1.04 31.11
N LEU A 58 37.42 -0.67 32.09
CA LEU A 58 38.82 -1.03 32.11
C LEU A 58 39.28 -1.40 33.53
N PHE A 59 40.07 -2.47 33.60
CA PHE A 59 40.90 -2.78 34.75
C PHE A 59 42.33 -3.14 34.31
N ALA A 60 43.28 -2.98 35.21
CA ALA A 60 44.66 -3.42 34.99
C ALA A 60 45.24 -4.15 36.20
N PHE A 61 46.14 -5.10 35.90
CA PHE A 61 46.92 -5.83 36.91
C PHE A 61 48.40 -5.51 36.72
N ASP A 62 49.14 -5.50 37.81
CA ASP A 62 50.60 -5.55 37.80
C ASP A 62 51.11 -6.96 37.45
N ALA A 63 52.44 -7.14 37.38
CA ALA A 63 53.09 -8.42 37.12
C ALA A 63 52.80 -9.48 38.18
N GLY A 64 52.42 -9.10 39.39
CA GLY A 64 52.04 -9.96 40.47
C GLY A 64 50.56 -10.32 40.50
N GLY A 65 49.75 -9.73 39.60
CA GLY A 65 48.31 -9.95 39.56
C GLY A 65 47.52 -9.11 40.54
N VAL A 66 48.09 -8.00 41.06
CA VAL A 66 47.40 -7.04 41.91
C VAL A 66 46.70 -6.02 41.00
N ILE A 67 45.45 -5.68 41.29
CA ILE A 67 44.70 -4.67 40.55
C ILE A 67 45.30 -3.30 40.80
N THR A 68 45.72 -2.64 39.74
CA THR A 68 46.36 -1.32 39.79
C THR A 68 45.43 -0.18 39.30
N HIS A 69 44.51 -0.49 38.41
CA HIS A 69 43.56 0.48 37.86
C HIS A 69 42.17 -0.13 37.71
N TRP A 70 41.16 0.71 37.94
CA TRP A 70 39.74 0.38 37.87
C TRP A 70 38.99 1.65 37.54
N ASN A 71 38.45 1.77 36.32
CA ASN A 71 37.81 3.00 35.89
C ASN A 71 36.33 3.05 36.27
N ARG A 72 35.75 4.22 36.10
CA ARG A 72 34.34 4.51 36.44
C ARG A 72 33.36 3.58 35.71
N GLU A 73 33.65 3.20 34.48
CA GLU A 73 32.77 2.31 33.70
C GLU A 73 32.84 0.86 34.26
N ALA A 74 33.99 0.43 34.74
CA ALA A 74 34.14 -0.85 35.47
C ALA A 74 33.33 -0.86 36.77
N GLU A 75 33.32 0.28 37.50
CA GLU A 75 32.46 0.44 38.69
C GLU A 75 30.97 0.32 38.31
N ARG A 76 30.55 0.97 37.23
CA ARG A 76 29.16 0.94 36.75
C ARG A 76 28.69 -0.48 36.39
N ILE A 77 29.51 -1.24 35.70
CA ILE A 77 29.15 -2.60 35.24
C ILE A 77 29.19 -3.58 36.40
N LEU A 78 30.24 -3.52 37.26
CA LEU A 78 30.50 -4.53 38.28
C LEU A 78 30.00 -4.14 39.67
N GLY A 79 29.70 -2.86 39.89
CA GLY A 79 29.19 -2.34 41.15
C GLY A 79 30.24 -2.19 42.27
N TRP A 80 31.51 -2.57 42.03
CA TRP A 80 32.62 -2.38 42.95
C TRP A 80 33.33 -1.08 42.63
N SER A 81 33.57 -0.24 43.65
CA SER A 81 34.33 0.99 43.46
C SER A 81 35.81 0.77 43.25
N ALA A 82 36.52 1.76 42.65
CA ALA A 82 37.98 1.71 42.52
C ALA A 82 38.68 1.53 43.88
N GLU A 83 38.20 2.22 44.91
CA GLU A 83 38.72 2.12 46.28
C GLU A 83 38.62 0.69 46.85
N GLU A 84 37.58 -0.05 46.45
CA GLU A 84 37.36 -1.43 46.87
C GLU A 84 38.14 -2.44 46.04
N ALA A 85 38.39 -2.16 44.76
CA ALA A 85 38.99 -3.08 43.79
C ALA A 85 40.51 -2.95 43.72
N VAL A 86 41.06 -1.72 43.68
CA VAL A 86 42.48 -1.47 43.54
C VAL A 86 43.24 -1.95 44.80
N GLY A 87 44.37 -2.60 44.56
CA GLY A 87 45.20 -3.23 45.60
C GLY A 87 44.80 -4.67 45.96
N ARG A 88 43.66 -5.18 45.42
CA ARG A 88 43.31 -6.58 45.64
C ARG A 88 44.12 -7.52 44.72
N GLN A 89 44.40 -8.74 45.22
CA GLN A 89 45.04 -9.81 44.48
C GLN A 89 43.96 -10.51 43.61
N GLY A 90 43.94 -10.25 42.31
CA GLY A 90 43.00 -10.87 41.38
C GLY A 90 41.52 -10.66 41.73
N PHE A 91 40.69 -11.55 41.26
CA PHE A 91 39.24 -11.52 41.46
C PHE A 91 38.74 -12.55 42.48
N ALA A 92 39.62 -13.39 43.01
CA ALA A 92 39.28 -14.49 43.92
C ALA A 92 38.56 -14.00 45.19
N GLY A 93 37.43 -14.63 45.49
CA GLY A 93 36.73 -14.41 46.76
C GLY A 93 35.83 -13.15 46.81
N TRP A 94 35.74 -12.37 45.73
CA TRP A 94 34.89 -11.20 45.68
C TRP A 94 34.22 -10.98 44.29
N ALA A 95 34.96 -10.98 43.20
CA ALA A 95 34.41 -10.73 41.87
C ALA A 95 34.34 -12.00 40.98
N VAL A 96 34.84 -13.12 41.46
CA VAL A 96 34.77 -14.44 40.80
C VAL A 96 34.46 -15.52 41.83
N ARG A 97 33.73 -16.56 41.45
CA ARG A 97 33.55 -17.74 42.27
C ARG A 97 34.93 -18.39 42.54
N THR A 98 35.14 -18.86 43.74
CA THR A 98 36.44 -19.46 44.14
C THR A 98 36.87 -20.60 43.21
N ALA A 99 35.92 -21.38 42.69
CA ALA A 99 36.22 -22.47 41.77
C ALA A 99 36.74 -22.01 40.39
N ASP A 100 36.36 -20.79 39.93
CA ASP A 100 36.68 -20.26 38.61
C ASP A 100 37.86 -19.25 38.67
N ALA A 101 38.29 -18.90 39.89
CA ALA A 101 39.25 -17.81 40.12
C ALA A 101 40.61 -18.04 39.47
N ASP A 102 41.19 -19.24 39.67
CA ASP A 102 42.51 -19.60 39.15
C ASP A 102 42.49 -19.64 37.60
N GLU A 103 41.40 -20.10 36.99
CA GLU A 103 41.25 -20.16 35.56
C GLU A 103 41.16 -18.74 34.95
N VAL A 104 40.31 -17.86 35.50
CA VAL A 104 40.17 -16.48 35.04
C VAL A 104 41.46 -15.71 35.18
N GLN A 105 42.10 -15.82 36.37
CA GLN A 105 43.38 -15.17 36.66
C GLN A 105 44.48 -15.69 35.72
N GLY A 106 44.55 -17.00 35.54
CA GLY A 106 45.53 -17.65 34.67
C GLY A 106 45.41 -17.20 33.22
N ARG A 107 44.19 -17.10 32.69
CA ARG A 107 43.93 -16.58 31.31
C ARG A 107 44.36 -15.13 31.16
N LEU A 108 43.97 -14.25 32.07
CA LEU A 108 44.33 -12.84 32.04
C LEU A 108 45.85 -12.63 32.10
N MET A 109 46.54 -13.34 33.01
CA MET A 109 47.99 -13.20 33.21
C MET A 109 48.80 -13.88 32.09
N ALA A 110 48.28 -14.91 31.41
CA ALA A 110 48.97 -15.58 30.30
C ALA A 110 49.32 -14.60 29.15
N VAL A 111 48.58 -13.49 29.03
CA VAL A 111 48.79 -12.43 28.02
C VAL A 111 50.14 -11.74 28.19
N MET A 112 50.72 -11.76 29.40
CA MET A 112 52.07 -11.20 29.63
C MET A 112 53.13 -11.87 28.77
N GLY A 113 53.00 -13.17 28.52
CA GLY A 113 53.91 -13.97 27.70
C GLY A 113 53.59 -13.98 26.20
N ALA A 114 52.40 -13.54 25.81
CA ALA A 114 51.91 -13.61 24.44
C ALA A 114 52.06 -12.27 23.69
N PRO A 115 52.32 -12.27 22.36
CA PRO A 115 52.28 -11.06 21.55
C PRO A 115 50.84 -10.72 21.20
N GLY A 116 50.50 -9.42 21.19
CA GLY A 116 49.17 -8.92 20.72
C GLY A 116 48.14 -8.80 21.83
N ARG A 117 46.85 -8.70 21.39
CA ARG A 117 45.68 -8.67 22.28
C ARG A 117 45.02 -10.04 22.27
N GLN A 118 44.53 -10.48 23.43
CA GLN A 118 43.70 -11.67 23.53
C GLN A 118 42.27 -11.26 23.85
N VAL A 119 41.31 -12.00 23.32
CA VAL A 119 39.88 -11.81 23.56
C VAL A 119 39.39 -13.05 24.31
N ASP A 120 38.87 -12.84 25.49
CA ASP A 120 38.32 -13.90 26.35
C ASP A 120 36.92 -13.54 26.81
N GLU A 121 36.09 -14.55 27.05
CA GLU A 121 34.78 -14.40 27.66
C GLU A 121 34.74 -15.18 28.96
N PHE A 122 34.41 -14.51 30.04
CA PHE A 122 34.22 -15.12 31.34
C PHE A 122 33.22 -14.33 32.18
N ALA A 123 32.70 -14.98 33.22
CA ALA A 123 31.71 -14.38 34.08
C ALA A 123 32.34 -13.84 35.36
N LEU A 124 32.02 -12.58 35.70
CA LEU A 124 32.31 -11.99 37.00
C LEU A 124 31.06 -11.87 37.86
N LEU A 125 31.28 -11.70 39.18
CA LEU A 125 30.24 -11.41 40.15
C LEU A 125 30.16 -9.90 40.38
N ARG A 126 28.98 -9.37 40.28
CA ARG A 126 28.68 -8.00 40.71
C ARG A 126 28.64 -7.91 42.23
N LYS A 127 28.77 -6.72 42.76
CA LYS A 127 28.71 -6.48 44.22
C LYS A 127 27.35 -6.86 44.83
N ASP A 128 26.27 -6.79 44.04
CA ASP A 128 24.93 -7.25 44.44
C ASP A 128 24.74 -8.77 44.41
N GLY A 129 25.81 -9.52 44.07
CA GLY A 129 25.79 -10.97 43.91
C GLY A 129 25.31 -11.49 42.57
N GLY A 130 24.89 -10.58 41.65
CA GLY A 130 24.53 -10.91 40.29
C GLY A 130 25.75 -11.42 39.50
N ARG A 131 25.50 -12.29 38.51
CA ARG A 131 26.52 -12.78 37.58
C ARG A 131 26.43 -12.04 36.26
N VAL A 132 27.54 -11.49 35.78
CA VAL A 132 27.65 -10.82 34.51
C VAL A 132 28.67 -11.53 33.62
N LEU A 133 28.29 -11.82 32.38
CA LEU A 133 29.21 -12.35 31.37
C LEU A 133 29.88 -11.17 30.65
N LEU A 134 31.20 -11.17 30.68
CA LEU A 134 32.05 -10.14 30.11
C LEU A 134 32.82 -10.68 28.93
N ARG A 135 32.94 -9.86 27.90
CA ARG A 135 33.91 -10.05 26.83
C ARG A 135 35.04 -9.07 27.04
N THR A 136 36.25 -9.61 27.24
CA THR A 136 37.43 -8.83 27.55
C THR A 136 38.40 -8.81 26.38
N GLN A 137 39.09 -7.70 26.22
CA GLN A 137 40.24 -7.55 25.34
C GLN A 137 41.45 -7.20 26.21
N THR A 138 42.31 -8.18 26.44
CA THR A 138 43.47 -8.06 27.34
C THR A 138 44.76 -7.89 26.54
N ALA A 139 45.60 -6.98 26.97
CA ALA A 139 46.93 -6.79 26.39
C ALA A 139 47.94 -6.47 27.49
N ARG A 140 49.21 -6.81 27.21
CA ARG A 140 50.32 -6.55 28.13
C ARG A 140 50.72 -5.09 28.17
N VAL A 141 51.09 -4.62 29.36
CA VAL A 141 51.74 -3.33 29.58
C VAL A 141 53.25 -3.58 29.73
N ARG A 142 54.06 -2.73 29.09
CA ARG A 142 55.53 -2.78 29.26
C ARG A 142 55.98 -1.66 30.19
N GLY A 143 56.86 -1.98 31.06
CA GLY A 143 57.55 -1.01 31.91
C GLY A 143 58.58 -0.19 31.14
N SER A 144 59.16 0.80 31.78
CA SER A 144 60.23 1.66 31.22
C SER A 144 61.48 0.88 30.84
N ASP A 145 61.65 -0.31 31.43
CA ASP A 145 62.77 -1.24 31.16
C ASP A 145 62.47 -2.21 29.98
N GLY A 146 61.30 -2.05 29.31
CA GLY A 146 60.83 -2.89 28.21
C GLY A 146 60.32 -4.26 28.61
N LYS A 147 60.36 -4.64 29.91
CA LYS A 147 59.81 -5.89 30.41
C LYS A 147 58.30 -5.78 30.61
N PRO A 148 57.59 -6.93 30.60
CA PRO A 148 56.17 -6.94 30.97
C PRO A 148 55.98 -6.45 32.41
N ALA A 149 55.23 -5.37 32.58
CA ALA A 149 54.95 -4.78 33.89
C ALA A 149 53.55 -5.13 34.39
N GLY A 150 52.71 -5.70 33.52
CA GLY A 150 51.36 -6.08 33.88
C GLY A 150 50.49 -6.28 32.63
N VAL A 151 49.19 -6.34 32.84
CA VAL A 151 48.16 -6.43 31.79
C VAL A 151 47.06 -5.40 32.03
N TYR A 152 46.49 -4.90 30.93
CA TYR A 152 45.24 -4.17 31.01
C TYR A 152 44.17 -4.93 30.25
N SER A 153 42.94 -4.78 30.66
CA SER A 153 41.80 -5.43 30.05
C SER A 153 40.69 -4.41 29.89
N ALA A 154 40.30 -4.16 28.63
CA ALA A 154 39.07 -3.45 28.30
C ALA A 154 37.96 -4.48 28.17
N PHE A 155 36.78 -4.22 28.71
CA PHE A 155 35.69 -5.17 28.70
C PHE A 155 34.32 -4.52 28.48
N SER A 156 33.38 -5.34 28.01
CA SER A 156 31.99 -5.00 27.88
C SER A 156 31.10 -6.14 28.35
N GLU A 157 29.88 -5.82 28.74
CA GLU A 157 28.88 -6.82 29.10
C GLU A 157 28.34 -7.49 27.84
N VAL A 158 28.42 -8.83 27.77
CA VAL A 158 27.98 -9.61 26.60
C VAL A 158 26.47 -9.49 26.39
N HIS A 159 25.69 -9.38 27.47
CA HIS A 159 24.23 -9.22 27.33
C HIS A 159 23.83 -7.91 26.67
N ALA A 160 24.51 -6.80 26.99
CA ALA A 160 24.25 -5.50 26.36
C ALA A 160 24.52 -5.53 24.84
N GLN A 161 25.59 -6.22 24.44
CA GLN A 161 25.90 -6.39 23.01
C GLN A 161 24.88 -7.27 22.31
N ILE A 162 24.45 -8.38 22.91
CA ILE A 162 23.44 -9.28 22.37
C ILE A 162 22.09 -8.56 22.24
N ASP A 163 21.72 -7.76 23.23
CA ASP A 163 20.47 -7.00 23.20
C ASP A 163 20.50 -5.91 22.12
N LEU A 164 21.64 -5.26 21.92
CA LEU A 164 21.84 -4.32 20.82
C LEU A 164 21.74 -5.05 19.46
N GLU A 165 22.44 -6.15 19.29
CA GLU A 165 22.38 -6.97 18.06
C GLU A 165 20.96 -7.46 17.77
N ARG A 166 20.23 -7.91 18.81
CA ARG A 166 18.82 -8.30 18.69
C ARG A 166 17.93 -7.13 18.28
N THR A 167 18.16 -5.95 18.85
CA THR A 167 17.39 -4.74 18.54
C THR A 167 17.63 -4.31 17.09
N ILE A 168 18.88 -4.35 16.64
CA ILE A 168 19.24 -4.05 15.24
C ILE A 168 18.62 -5.09 14.31
N ALA A 169 18.77 -6.39 14.59
CA ALA A 169 18.21 -7.45 13.79
C ALA A 169 16.68 -7.40 13.72
N LEU A 170 16.02 -7.10 14.85
CA LEU A 170 14.58 -6.92 14.89
C LEU A 170 14.13 -5.71 14.07
N SER A 171 14.85 -4.59 14.19
CA SER A 171 14.55 -3.37 13.42
C SER A 171 14.70 -3.61 11.92
N GLU A 172 15.76 -4.30 11.51
CA GLU A 172 16.00 -4.67 10.13
C GLU A 172 14.94 -5.65 9.62
N ALA A 173 14.60 -6.68 10.38
CA ALA A 173 13.55 -7.63 10.02
C ALA A 173 12.17 -6.94 9.91
N LEU A 174 11.82 -6.10 10.88
CA LEU A 174 10.56 -5.34 10.84
C LEU A 174 10.48 -4.41 9.62
N PHE A 175 11.60 -3.83 9.22
CA PHE A 175 11.64 -2.95 8.06
C PHE A 175 11.63 -3.73 6.74
N GLU A 176 12.50 -4.74 6.59
CA GLU A 176 12.70 -5.44 5.32
C GLU A 176 11.66 -6.52 5.03
N GLU A 177 11.26 -7.28 6.05
CA GLU A 177 10.35 -8.42 5.92
C GLU A 177 8.89 -8.04 6.18
N ALA A 178 8.61 -6.77 6.53
CA ALA A 178 7.26 -6.30 6.71
C ALA A 178 6.42 -6.56 5.46
N SER A 179 5.19 -7.04 5.64
CA SER A 179 4.19 -7.18 4.56
C SER A 179 3.65 -5.83 4.06
N TRP A 180 4.05 -4.74 4.69
CA TRP A 180 3.71 -3.37 4.35
C TRP A 180 4.84 -2.71 3.57
N GLY A 181 4.50 -1.90 2.58
CA GLY A 181 5.44 -0.96 2.00
C GLY A 181 5.77 0.12 3.02
N VAL A 182 7.06 0.32 3.30
CA VAL A 182 7.54 1.38 4.21
C VAL A 182 8.45 2.30 3.43
N VAL A 183 8.13 3.58 3.47
CA VAL A 183 8.87 4.66 2.80
C VAL A 183 9.12 5.77 3.81
N LEU A 184 10.35 6.20 3.95
CA LEU A 184 10.68 7.44 4.63
C LEU A 184 10.84 8.52 3.58
N VAL A 185 10.07 9.58 3.68
CA VAL A 185 10.17 10.76 2.82
C VAL A 185 10.74 11.94 3.62
N ASP A 186 11.57 12.74 3.00
CA ASP A 186 12.11 13.97 3.59
C ASP A 186 11.07 15.11 3.58
N VAL A 187 11.48 16.30 3.97
CA VAL A 187 10.63 17.49 4.00
C VAL A 187 10.24 17.99 2.60
N ASP A 188 11.00 17.60 1.56
CA ASP A 188 10.72 17.90 0.16
C ASP A 188 9.91 16.77 -0.52
N LEU A 189 9.34 15.87 0.27
CA LEU A 189 8.54 14.69 -0.15
C LEU A 189 9.28 13.72 -1.07
N ARG A 190 10.60 13.61 -0.91
CA ARG A 190 11.42 12.66 -1.67
C ARG A 190 11.68 11.41 -0.84
N PRO A 191 11.47 10.21 -1.38
CA PRO A 191 11.84 8.97 -0.71
C PRO A 191 13.34 8.92 -0.40
N THR A 192 13.69 8.77 0.87
CA THR A 192 15.07 8.63 1.34
C THR A 192 15.41 7.21 1.73
N VAL A 193 14.43 6.46 2.22
CA VAL A 193 14.56 5.04 2.57
C VAL A 193 13.29 4.31 2.14
N ILE A 194 13.44 3.14 1.56
CA ILE A 194 12.31 2.25 1.22
C ILE A 194 12.66 0.80 1.55
N ASN A 195 11.68 0.02 1.98
CA ASN A 195 11.82 -1.41 2.16
C ASN A 195 11.57 -2.19 0.85
N GLY A 196 11.82 -3.50 0.88
CA GLY A 196 11.62 -4.37 -0.28
C GLY A 196 10.17 -4.42 -0.77
N GLN A 197 9.19 -4.32 0.13
CA GLN A 197 7.78 -4.35 -0.24
C GLN A 197 7.34 -3.06 -0.94
N ALA A 198 7.81 -1.90 -0.49
CA ALA A 198 7.57 -0.63 -1.17
C ALA A 198 8.19 -0.63 -2.57
N ALA A 199 9.42 -1.11 -2.73
CA ALA A 199 10.07 -1.22 -4.03
C ALA A 199 9.28 -2.09 -5.02
N LYS A 200 8.74 -3.22 -4.56
CA LYS A 200 7.85 -4.09 -5.35
C LYS A 200 6.55 -3.38 -5.75
N ALA A 201 5.95 -2.64 -4.81
CA ALA A 201 4.70 -1.91 -5.06
C ALA A 201 4.88 -0.79 -6.10
N PHE A 202 6.04 -0.13 -6.14
CA PHE A 202 6.40 0.84 -7.18
C PHE A 202 6.84 0.19 -8.51
N GLY A 203 6.94 -1.13 -8.57
CA GLY A 203 7.42 -1.82 -9.77
C GLY A 203 8.85 -1.45 -10.17
N SER A 204 9.66 -0.96 -9.23
CA SER A 204 10.98 -0.39 -9.48
C SER A 204 12.00 -0.84 -8.44
N GLY A 205 13.29 -0.87 -8.82
CA GLY A 205 14.37 -1.14 -7.87
C GLY A 205 14.50 -0.03 -6.82
N ARG A 206 15.01 -0.35 -5.62
CA ARG A 206 15.17 0.63 -4.52
C ARG A 206 15.92 1.89 -4.96
N THR A 207 17.07 1.71 -5.60
CA THR A 207 17.94 2.82 -6.03
C THR A 207 17.28 3.73 -7.06
N SER A 208 16.31 3.21 -7.83
CA SER A 208 15.59 4.00 -8.83
C SER A 208 14.43 4.82 -8.28
N VAL A 209 14.05 4.58 -7.02
CA VAL A 209 12.98 5.30 -6.30
C VAL A 209 13.55 6.43 -5.43
N LEU A 210 14.73 6.21 -4.83
CA LEU A 210 15.32 7.14 -3.88
C LEU A 210 15.62 8.52 -4.49
N GLY A 211 15.26 9.57 -3.78
CA GLY A 211 15.50 10.98 -4.15
C GLY A 211 14.62 11.52 -5.28
N ARG A 212 13.74 10.69 -5.87
CA ARG A 212 12.86 11.12 -6.98
C ARG A 212 11.57 11.74 -6.44
N PRO A 213 11.01 12.75 -7.11
CA PRO A 213 9.67 13.25 -6.79
C PRO A 213 8.61 12.15 -6.93
N LEU A 214 7.61 12.15 -6.06
CA LEU A 214 6.52 11.16 -6.11
C LEU A 214 5.74 11.21 -7.44
N ALA A 215 5.62 12.39 -8.06
CA ALA A 215 5.00 12.59 -9.38
C ALA A 215 5.71 11.85 -10.53
N GLU A 216 6.97 11.46 -10.36
CA GLU A 216 7.68 10.63 -11.35
C GLU A 216 7.43 9.13 -11.15
N LEU A 217 7.01 8.73 -9.94
CA LEU A 217 6.76 7.34 -9.57
C LEU A 217 5.29 6.96 -9.78
N LEU A 218 4.38 7.91 -9.59
CA LEU A 218 2.94 7.74 -9.70
C LEU A 218 2.39 8.55 -10.87
N VAL A 219 1.47 7.96 -11.64
CA VAL A 219 0.80 8.64 -12.77
C VAL A 219 -0.43 9.41 -12.29
N HIS A 220 -1.19 8.84 -11.35
CA HIS A 220 -2.37 9.45 -10.73
C HIS A 220 -2.38 9.20 -9.23
N GLY A 221 -3.09 10.06 -8.48
CA GLY A 221 -3.24 9.96 -7.02
C GLY A 221 -2.05 10.53 -6.25
N VAL A 222 -1.09 11.18 -6.95
CA VAL A 222 0.06 11.82 -6.34
C VAL A 222 -0.35 13.04 -5.52
N GLU A 223 -1.28 13.84 -6.01
CA GLU A 223 -1.74 15.07 -5.36
C GLU A 223 -2.38 14.79 -3.99
N GLU A 224 -3.22 13.75 -3.89
CA GLU A 224 -3.82 13.34 -2.64
C GLU A 224 -2.78 12.79 -1.66
N LEU A 225 -1.79 12.05 -2.16
CA LEU A 225 -0.70 11.54 -1.33
C LEU A 225 0.19 12.68 -0.82
N GLU A 226 0.61 13.59 -1.67
CA GLU A 226 1.42 14.76 -1.30
C GLU A 226 0.67 15.67 -0.31
N ALA A 227 -0.62 15.89 -0.52
CA ALA A 227 -1.45 16.64 0.42
C ALA A 227 -1.50 15.97 1.80
N ALA A 228 -1.63 14.64 1.86
CA ALA A 228 -1.59 13.90 3.11
C ALA A 228 -0.23 13.99 3.80
N LEU A 229 0.88 13.88 3.06
CA LEU A 229 2.24 14.02 3.60
C LEU A 229 2.51 15.43 4.13
N HIS A 230 2.11 16.47 3.39
CA HIS A 230 2.21 17.88 3.86
C HIS A 230 1.40 18.13 5.12
N HIS A 231 0.18 17.58 5.20
CA HIS A 231 -0.64 17.67 6.41
C HIS A 231 0.08 17.04 7.63
N VAL A 232 0.71 15.86 7.44
CA VAL A 232 1.46 15.19 8.50
C VAL A 232 2.67 16.00 8.94
N LEU A 233 3.39 16.63 8.01
CA LEU A 233 4.52 17.51 8.35
C LEU A 233 4.07 18.73 9.18
N ALA A 234 2.92 19.31 8.84
CA ALA A 234 2.40 20.52 9.51
C ALA A 234 1.71 20.18 10.84
N GLU A 235 0.76 19.26 10.85
CA GLU A 235 -0.19 19.04 11.93
C GLU A 235 0.01 17.70 12.68
N GLY A 236 0.81 16.79 12.12
CA GLY A 236 1.04 15.45 12.65
C GLY A 236 0.19 14.37 11.98
N ALA A 237 0.41 13.14 12.40
CA ALA A 237 -0.22 11.98 11.77
C ALA A 237 -1.73 11.89 12.08
N PRO A 238 -2.58 11.59 11.07
CA PRO A 238 -4.00 11.38 11.28
C PRO A 238 -4.23 10.09 12.10
N ARG A 239 -5.32 10.07 12.89
CA ARG A 239 -5.64 8.93 13.75
C ARG A 239 -6.06 7.68 12.99
N SER A 240 -6.53 7.82 11.76
CA SER A 240 -7.03 6.72 10.94
C SER A 240 -6.24 6.61 9.65
N PRO A 241 -5.98 5.38 9.17
CA PRO A 241 -5.36 5.18 7.86
C PRO A 241 -6.22 5.76 6.74
N ALA A 242 -5.58 6.34 5.75
CA ALA A 242 -6.22 6.81 4.52
C ALA A 242 -6.19 5.72 3.44
N GLU A 243 -7.24 5.63 2.63
CA GLU A 243 -7.25 4.77 1.44
C GLU A 243 -7.08 5.63 0.20
N LEU A 244 -5.95 5.47 -0.45
CA LEU A 244 -5.54 6.27 -1.60
C LEU A 244 -5.54 5.42 -2.86
N TRP A 245 -6.22 5.89 -3.90
CA TRP A 245 -6.14 5.29 -5.23
C TRP A 245 -5.00 5.93 -6.00
N VAL A 246 -4.02 5.11 -6.35
CA VAL A 246 -2.85 5.53 -7.12
C VAL A 246 -2.75 4.75 -8.41
N THR A 247 -2.11 5.33 -9.42
CA THR A 247 -1.74 4.61 -10.64
C THR A 247 -0.22 4.55 -10.71
N VAL A 248 0.31 3.34 -10.67
CA VAL A 248 1.75 3.06 -10.72
C VAL A 248 2.15 2.69 -12.14
N ARG A 249 3.31 3.17 -12.57
CA ARG A 249 3.91 2.77 -13.85
C ARG A 249 4.79 1.55 -13.64
N THR A 250 4.35 0.41 -14.18
CA THR A 250 5.10 -0.86 -14.16
C THR A 250 5.70 -1.16 -15.53
N ALA A 251 6.54 -2.18 -15.62
CA ALA A 251 7.09 -2.65 -16.90
C ALA A 251 6.02 -3.18 -17.86
N GLU A 252 4.88 -3.63 -17.33
CA GLU A 252 3.75 -4.18 -18.08
C GLU A 252 2.72 -3.12 -18.48
N GLY A 253 2.85 -1.88 -17.95
CA GLY A 253 1.93 -0.77 -18.21
C GLY A 253 1.56 -0.01 -16.94
N GLU A 254 0.45 0.72 -17.03
CA GLU A 254 -0.08 1.48 -15.90
C GLU A 254 -1.07 0.62 -15.12
N GLU A 255 -0.83 0.45 -13.82
CA GLU A 255 -1.69 -0.31 -12.92
C GLU A 255 -2.31 0.58 -11.85
N ARG A 256 -3.63 0.52 -11.73
CA ARG A 256 -4.38 1.22 -10.69
C ARG A 256 -4.43 0.38 -9.42
N ARG A 257 -3.93 0.92 -8.32
CA ARG A 257 -3.83 0.28 -7.01
C ARG A 257 -4.55 1.09 -5.94
N CYS A 258 -5.11 0.42 -4.95
CA CYS A 258 -5.65 1.05 -3.75
C CYS A 258 -4.72 0.76 -2.57
N TRP A 259 -4.09 1.79 -2.03
CA TRP A 259 -3.19 1.67 -0.90
C TRP A 259 -3.84 2.20 0.37
N ARG A 260 -3.94 1.33 1.37
CA ARG A 260 -4.30 1.75 2.74
C ARG A 260 -3.04 2.28 3.38
N SER A 261 -2.98 3.59 3.58
CA SER A 261 -1.81 4.34 3.99
C SER A 261 -1.92 4.83 5.42
N GLY A 262 -0.88 4.62 6.20
CA GLY A 262 -0.66 5.19 7.52
C GLY A 262 0.58 6.08 7.49
N PHE A 263 0.59 7.11 8.32
CA PHE A 263 1.65 8.10 8.34
C PHE A 263 2.19 8.30 9.75
N LEU A 264 3.47 8.60 9.85
CA LEU A 264 4.17 8.89 11.09
C LEU A 264 5.07 10.12 10.87
N ARG A 265 4.90 11.17 11.68
CA ARG A 265 5.78 12.32 11.65
C ARG A 265 7.11 11.97 12.29
N LEU A 266 8.20 12.16 11.57
CA LEU A 266 9.55 12.00 12.08
C LEU A 266 10.07 13.36 12.57
N ALA A 267 10.52 13.42 13.81
CA ALA A 267 11.08 14.62 14.42
C ALA A 267 12.44 14.29 15.05
N SER A 268 13.32 15.29 15.13
CA SER A 268 14.61 15.14 15.78
C SER A 268 14.43 14.92 17.29
N PRO A 269 14.97 13.84 17.88
CA PRO A 269 14.90 13.62 19.31
C PRO A 269 15.86 14.51 20.11
N LEU A 270 16.78 15.22 19.43
CA LEU A 270 17.84 16.01 20.04
C LEU A 270 17.53 17.50 20.09
N ALA A 271 16.44 17.95 19.47
CA ALA A 271 16.06 19.36 19.46
C ALA A 271 15.06 19.66 20.59
N GLU A 272 15.22 20.78 21.28
CA GLU A 272 14.25 21.27 22.29
C GLU A 272 12.86 21.50 21.65
N GLU A 273 12.84 22.01 20.41
CA GLU A 273 11.63 22.03 19.57
C GLU A 273 11.73 20.94 18.51
N PRO A 274 10.68 20.12 18.33
CA PRO A 274 10.71 19.01 17.39
C PRO A 274 10.76 19.51 15.93
N VAL A 275 11.96 19.60 15.38
CA VAL A 275 12.15 19.90 13.95
C VAL A 275 11.72 18.68 13.13
N PRO A 276 10.79 18.82 12.17
CA PRO A 276 10.37 17.72 11.33
C PRO A 276 11.52 17.28 10.43
N LEU A 277 11.86 15.99 10.49
CA LEU A 277 12.87 15.35 9.64
C LEU A 277 12.25 14.75 8.38
N GLY A 278 10.93 14.58 8.36
CA GLY A 278 10.21 13.96 7.27
C GLY A 278 9.00 13.18 7.78
N VAL A 279 8.50 12.29 6.93
CA VAL A 279 7.35 11.42 7.23
C VAL A 279 7.70 9.97 6.97
N GLY A 280 7.38 9.12 7.92
CA GLY A 280 7.29 7.68 7.69
C GLY A 280 5.93 7.37 7.07
N TRP A 281 5.91 6.87 5.86
CA TRP A 281 4.73 6.43 5.15
C TRP A 281 4.72 4.91 5.05
N MET A 282 3.69 4.30 5.62
CA MET A 282 3.45 2.86 5.57
C MET A 282 2.19 2.60 4.77
N PHE A 283 2.22 1.66 3.86
CA PHE A 283 1.04 1.33 3.07
C PHE A 283 0.91 -0.17 2.79
N GLN A 284 -0.31 -0.59 2.59
CA GLN A 284 -0.67 -1.95 2.19
C GLN A 284 -1.53 -1.88 0.94
N ASP A 285 -1.21 -2.70 -0.05
CA ASP A 285 -2.07 -2.87 -1.22
C ASP A 285 -3.33 -3.65 -0.81
N VAL A 286 -4.47 -2.99 -0.91
CA VAL A 286 -5.80 -3.55 -0.60
C VAL A 286 -6.69 -3.59 -1.83
N THR A 287 -6.10 -3.49 -3.03
CA THR A 287 -6.82 -3.41 -4.31
C THR A 287 -7.80 -4.56 -4.48
N ASP A 288 -7.35 -5.80 -4.33
CA ASP A 288 -8.20 -6.98 -4.50
C ASP A 288 -9.33 -7.02 -3.48
N ALA A 289 -9.06 -6.69 -2.23
CA ALA A 289 -10.08 -6.62 -1.19
C ALA A 289 -11.14 -5.55 -1.51
N LYS A 290 -10.72 -4.36 -1.97
CA LYS A 290 -11.62 -3.29 -2.38
C LYS A 290 -12.47 -3.66 -3.59
N LEU A 291 -11.86 -4.24 -4.61
CA LEU A 291 -12.57 -4.70 -5.80
C LEU A 291 -13.57 -5.81 -5.45
N ALA A 292 -13.20 -6.74 -4.55
CA ALA A 292 -14.10 -7.78 -4.07
C ALA A 292 -15.32 -7.20 -3.32
N VAL A 293 -15.10 -6.22 -2.43
CA VAL A 293 -16.19 -5.52 -1.71
C VAL A 293 -17.10 -4.80 -2.71
N GLN A 294 -16.54 -4.03 -3.65
CA GLN A 294 -17.32 -3.35 -4.68
C GLN A 294 -18.11 -4.33 -5.55
N GLY A 295 -17.51 -5.48 -5.90
CA GLY A 295 -18.17 -6.56 -6.62
C GLY A 295 -19.34 -7.15 -5.82
N ALA A 296 -19.14 -7.43 -4.54
CA ALA A 296 -20.18 -7.94 -3.65
C ALA A 296 -21.34 -6.94 -3.49
N ASP A 297 -21.04 -5.65 -3.34
CA ASP A 297 -22.07 -4.61 -3.21
C ASP A 297 -22.87 -4.46 -4.50
N ARG A 298 -22.19 -4.55 -5.67
CA ARG A 298 -22.88 -4.57 -6.97
C ARG A 298 -23.81 -5.77 -7.10
N LEU A 299 -23.40 -6.95 -6.67
CA LEU A 299 -24.25 -8.15 -6.68
C LEU A 299 -25.44 -8.02 -5.72
N ARG A 300 -25.23 -7.49 -4.50
CA ARG A 300 -26.33 -7.22 -3.54
C ARG A 300 -27.33 -6.23 -4.10
N PHE A 301 -26.85 -5.14 -4.71
CA PHE A 301 -27.71 -4.15 -5.36
C PHE A 301 -28.55 -4.79 -6.44
N ARG A 302 -27.94 -5.56 -7.36
CA ARG A 302 -28.64 -6.26 -8.45
C ARG A 302 -29.68 -7.24 -7.93
N SER A 303 -29.34 -8.04 -6.93
CA SER A 303 -30.28 -8.95 -6.29
C SER A 303 -31.46 -8.21 -5.65
N GLY A 304 -31.19 -7.09 -4.97
CA GLY A 304 -32.23 -6.21 -4.43
C GLY A 304 -33.15 -5.62 -5.50
N GLN A 305 -32.61 -5.24 -6.67
CA GLN A 305 -33.40 -4.78 -7.81
C GLN A 305 -34.31 -5.87 -8.35
N LEU A 306 -33.77 -7.08 -8.57
CA LEU A 306 -34.57 -8.22 -9.02
C LEU A 306 -35.71 -8.59 -8.07
N HIS A 307 -35.45 -8.51 -6.76
CA HIS A 307 -36.50 -8.76 -5.78
C HIS A 307 -37.62 -7.71 -5.82
N ARG A 308 -37.23 -6.42 -5.88
CA ARG A 308 -38.21 -5.31 -6.02
C ARG A 308 -38.99 -5.39 -7.33
N ALA A 309 -38.28 -5.67 -8.43
CA ALA A 309 -38.91 -5.87 -9.73
C ALA A 309 -39.95 -6.99 -9.69
N GLY A 310 -39.62 -8.14 -9.09
CA GLY A 310 -40.54 -9.26 -8.98
C GLY A 310 -41.80 -8.93 -8.16
N ARG A 311 -41.66 -8.16 -7.07
CA ARG A 311 -42.81 -7.70 -6.29
C ARG A 311 -43.68 -6.72 -7.06
N ALA A 312 -43.05 -5.70 -7.68
CA ALA A 312 -43.80 -4.71 -8.46
C ALA A 312 -44.52 -5.34 -9.66
N ALA A 313 -43.87 -6.27 -10.37
CA ALA A 313 -44.47 -6.99 -11.48
C ALA A 313 -45.63 -7.91 -11.07
N ALA A 314 -45.64 -8.42 -9.83
CA ALA A 314 -46.75 -9.23 -9.31
C ALA A 314 -48.01 -8.44 -9.01
N GLU A 315 -47.92 -7.11 -8.92
CA GLU A 315 -49.08 -6.22 -8.72
C GLU A 315 -49.71 -5.76 -10.08
N CYS A 316 -49.03 -6.06 -11.21
CA CYS A 316 -49.53 -5.66 -12.55
C CYS A 316 -50.55 -6.70 -13.05
N GLU A 317 -51.67 -6.21 -13.55
CA GLU A 317 -52.69 -7.05 -14.20
C GLU A 317 -52.31 -7.41 -15.66
N ASP A 318 -51.65 -6.45 -16.36
CA ASP A 318 -51.19 -6.69 -17.73
C ASP A 318 -49.74 -7.29 -17.70
N PRO A 319 -49.57 -8.45 -18.32
CA PRO A 319 -48.26 -9.08 -18.43
C PRO A 319 -47.22 -8.29 -19.21
N MET A 320 -47.61 -7.43 -20.14
CA MET A 320 -46.69 -6.54 -20.83
C MET A 320 -46.24 -5.40 -19.92
N GLU A 321 -47.12 -4.88 -19.08
CA GLU A 321 -46.79 -3.93 -18.03
C GLU A 321 -45.82 -4.58 -17.01
N ALA A 322 -46.11 -5.82 -16.59
CA ALA A 322 -45.20 -6.59 -15.70
C ALA A 322 -43.80 -6.78 -16.30
N ALA A 323 -43.72 -7.06 -17.61
CA ALA A 323 -42.45 -7.18 -18.34
C ALA A 323 -41.70 -5.85 -18.38
N THR A 324 -42.42 -4.76 -18.61
CA THR A 324 -41.87 -3.38 -18.65
C THR A 324 -41.32 -2.97 -17.29
N VAL A 325 -42.07 -3.22 -16.22
CA VAL A 325 -41.65 -2.94 -14.85
C VAL A 325 -40.38 -3.72 -14.50
N GLN A 326 -40.28 -5.00 -14.86
CA GLN A 326 -39.07 -5.78 -14.65
C GLN A 326 -37.87 -5.22 -15.42
N LEU A 327 -38.10 -4.73 -16.64
CA LEU A 327 -37.06 -4.12 -17.46
C LEU A 327 -36.57 -2.79 -16.85
N ASP A 328 -37.47 -1.95 -16.36
CA ASP A 328 -37.16 -0.66 -15.73
C ASP A 328 -36.28 -0.82 -14.49
N PHE A 329 -36.64 -1.76 -13.59
CA PHE A 329 -35.81 -2.06 -12.46
C PHE A 329 -34.44 -2.60 -12.86
N ALA A 330 -34.37 -3.37 -13.95
CA ALA A 330 -33.10 -3.93 -14.45
C ALA A 330 -32.20 -2.85 -15.06
N LEU A 331 -32.75 -1.80 -15.67
CA LEU A 331 -31.99 -0.69 -16.24
C LEU A 331 -31.21 0.07 -15.17
N ALA A 332 -31.75 0.20 -13.95
CA ALA A 332 -31.14 1.01 -12.90
C ALA A 332 -29.70 0.59 -12.61
N GLY A 333 -28.73 1.44 -12.99
CA GLY A 333 -27.31 1.19 -12.80
C GLY A 333 -26.70 0.10 -13.71
N PHE A 334 -27.48 -0.50 -14.63
CA PHE A 334 -27.04 -1.60 -15.48
C PHE A 334 -26.83 -1.19 -16.94
N ALA A 335 -27.80 -0.49 -17.55
CA ALA A 335 -27.74 -0.05 -18.93
C ALA A 335 -28.42 1.32 -19.08
N ASP A 336 -28.17 2.00 -20.20
CA ASP A 336 -28.77 3.30 -20.50
C ASP A 336 -30.09 3.14 -21.29
N HIS A 337 -30.15 2.08 -22.12
CA HIS A 337 -31.35 1.74 -22.87
C HIS A 337 -31.61 0.23 -22.82
N ALA A 338 -32.87 -0.15 -22.97
CA ALA A 338 -33.26 -1.54 -23.16
C ALA A 338 -34.41 -1.64 -24.17
N LEU A 339 -34.41 -2.71 -24.93
CA LEU A 339 -35.37 -2.99 -25.99
C LEU A 339 -35.90 -4.42 -25.83
N ILE A 340 -37.22 -4.60 -26.02
CA ILE A 340 -37.82 -5.94 -26.16
C ILE A 340 -38.33 -6.08 -27.59
N ASP A 341 -37.76 -7.04 -28.29
CA ASP A 341 -38.17 -7.41 -29.64
C ASP A 341 -38.78 -8.84 -29.60
N LEU A 342 -40.08 -8.96 -29.85
CA LEU A 342 -40.81 -10.24 -29.82
C LEU A 342 -40.94 -10.86 -31.21
N VAL A 343 -40.95 -12.17 -31.29
CA VAL A 343 -41.22 -12.94 -32.51
C VAL A 343 -42.65 -12.72 -32.93
N LEU A 344 -42.88 -12.27 -34.19
CA LEU A 344 -44.19 -12.18 -34.79
C LEU A 344 -44.66 -13.61 -35.11
N GLU A 345 -45.63 -14.13 -34.34
CA GLU A 345 -46.33 -15.34 -34.71
C GLU A 345 -47.37 -15.02 -35.78
N GLU A 346 -47.23 -15.54 -36.98
CA GLU A 346 -48.34 -15.51 -37.94
C GLU A 346 -49.49 -16.34 -37.35
N ARG A 347 -50.49 -15.68 -36.75
CA ARG A 347 -51.75 -16.33 -36.33
C ARG A 347 -52.27 -17.12 -37.49
N GLY A 348 -52.41 -18.42 -37.33
CA GLY A 348 -52.85 -19.38 -38.31
C GLY A 348 -54.02 -18.84 -39.14
N ARG A 349 -53.79 -18.76 -40.45
CA ARG A 349 -54.81 -18.47 -41.44
C ARG A 349 -55.91 -19.54 -41.30
N PRO A 350 -57.15 -19.17 -41.05
CA PRO A 350 -58.22 -20.14 -41.04
C PRO A 350 -58.27 -20.83 -42.42
N ALA A 351 -58.35 -22.14 -42.44
CA ALA A 351 -58.63 -22.91 -43.64
C ALA A 351 -59.97 -22.47 -44.23
N ALA A 352 -59.94 -21.46 -45.09
CA ALA A 352 -61.08 -21.06 -45.85
C ALA A 352 -60.87 -21.43 -47.31
N GLY A 353 -61.59 -22.45 -47.73
CA GLY A 353 -61.80 -22.63 -49.16
C GLY A 353 -62.50 -21.42 -49.77
N SER A 354 -61.85 -20.79 -50.76
CA SER A 354 -62.44 -20.25 -51.98
C SER A 354 -61.32 -19.67 -52.87
N ALA A 355 -61.42 -20.03 -54.11
CA ALA A 355 -60.53 -19.73 -55.21
C ALA A 355 -60.46 -18.21 -55.47
N GLY A 356 -59.30 -17.74 -55.90
CA GLY A 356 -59.16 -16.53 -56.76
C GLY A 356 -58.33 -15.42 -56.21
N ALA A 357 -57.07 -15.38 -56.53
CA ALA A 357 -56.28 -14.27 -57.08
C ALA A 357 -54.75 -14.57 -56.85
N ALA A 358 -54.08 -14.58 -57.97
CA ALA A 358 -52.62 -14.70 -58.02
C ALA A 358 -51.98 -13.44 -57.41
N GLY A 359 -51.33 -13.64 -56.24
CA GLY A 359 -50.52 -12.65 -55.57
C GLY A 359 -49.42 -13.37 -54.79
N SER A 360 -48.23 -13.25 -55.31
CA SER A 360 -46.92 -13.62 -54.79
C SER A 360 -46.89 -14.36 -53.43
N ALA A 361 -46.88 -15.70 -53.50
CA ALA A 361 -46.67 -16.54 -52.33
C ALA A 361 -45.25 -16.39 -51.85
N VAL A 362 -45.08 -15.76 -50.68
CA VAL A 362 -43.84 -15.82 -49.92
C VAL A 362 -43.71 -17.24 -49.35
N PRO A 363 -42.55 -17.92 -49.51
CA PRO A 363 -42.37 -19.30 -49.12
C PRO A 363 -42.52 -19.49 -47.60
N SER A 364 -43.50 -20.26 -47.19
CA SER A 364 -43.69 -20.75 -45.82
C SER A 364 -42.93 -22.07 -45.72
N GLY A 365 -41.58 -22.00 -45.55
CA GLY A 365 -40.72 -23.13 -45.28
C GLY A 365 -40.05 -22.99 -43.91
N PRO A 366 -39.44 -24.02 -43.36
CA PRO A 366 -38.71 -23.97 -42.10
C PRO A 366 -37.55 -22.93 -42.10
N ASP A 367 -37.16 -22.40 -43.24
CA ASP A 367 -36.14 -21.36 -43.44
C ASP A 367 -36.69 -19.94 -43.61
N ALA A 368 -37.95 -19.67 -43.27
CA ALA A 368 -38.47 -18.32 -43.32
C ALA A 368 -37.76 -17.42 -42.27
N PRO A 369 -37.28 -16.21 -42.65
CA PRO A 369 -36.58 -15.36 -41.73
C PRO A 369 -37.50 -14.96 -40.57
N VAL A 370 -37.02 -15.18 -39.33
CA VAL A 370 -37.70 -14.77 -38.09
C VAL A 370 -38.02 -13.29 -38.18
N ARG A 371 -39.28 -12.91 -38.07
CA ARG A 371 -39.70 -11.51 -38.01
C ARG A 371 -39.84 -11.09 -36.56
N LEU A 372 -39.20 -9.97 -36.21
CA LEU A 372 -39.25 -9.38 -34.87
C LEU A 372 -40.06 -8.08 -34.91
N ILE A 373 -40.79 -7.85 -33.82
CA ILE A 373 -41.51 -6.61 -33.58
C ILE A 373 -41.00 -6.04 -32.23
N ARG A 374 -40.57 -4.79 -32.24
CA ARG A 374 -40.24 -4.05 -31.04
C ARG A 374 -41.50 -3.67 -30.30
N THR A 375 -41.63 -4.19 -29.09
CA THR A 375 -42.83 -4.01 -28.24
C THR A 375 -42.55 -3.11 -27.05
N VAL A 376 -41.29 -3.00 -26.63
CA VAL A 376 -40.85 -2.10 -25.55
C VAL A 376 -39.54 -1.44 -25.94
N ALA A 377 -39.41 -0.15 -25.66
CA ALA A 377 -38.17 0.60 -25.80
C ALA A 377 -38.09 1.66 -24.70
N THR A 378 -36.88 1.97 -24.26
CA THR A 378 -36.66 3.18 -23.44
C THR A 378 -36.95 4.43 -24.30
N PRO A 379 -37.47 5.50 -23.71
CA PRO A 379 -37.72 6.75 -24.46
C PRO A 379 -36.45 7.25 -25.13
N THR A 380 -36.55 7.59 -26.41
CA THR A 380 -35.49 8.27 -27.16
C THR A 380 -35.46 9.73 -26.73
N GLY A 381 -34.37 10.18 -26.12
CA GLY A 381 -34.26 11.61 -25.79
C GLY A 381 -33.16 11.94 -24.76
N GLY A 382 -32.21 11.08 -24.53
CA GLY A 382 -31.00 11.41 -23.73
C GLY A 382 -31.18 11.44 -22.23
N GLU A 383 -32.38 11.32 -21.69
CA GLU A 383 -32.61 11.11 -20.26
C GLU A 383 -33.02 9.67 -20.02
N SER A 384 -32.32 9.00 -19.08
CA SER A 384 -32.67 7.66 -18.62
C SER A 384 -34.07 7.72 -17.97
N GLY A 385 -35.06 7.29 -18.72
CA GLY A 385 -36.46 7.24 -18.26
C GLY A 385 -36.96 5.79 -18.18
N PRO A 386 -38.11 5.56 -17.54
CA PRO A 386 -38.71 4.24 -17.47
C PRO A 386 -39.02 3.73 -18.89
N SER A 387 -38.89 2.41 -19.09
CA SER A 387 -39.27 1.77 -20.36
C SER A 387 -40.76 1.92 -20.61
N ALA A 388 -41.14 2.25 -21.82
CA ALA A 388 -42.53 2.37 -22.22
C ALA A 388 -42.90 1.30 -23.27
N PRO A 389 -44.13 0.75 -23.24
CA PRO A 389 -44.65 -0.03 -24.35
C PRO A 389 -44.76 0.83 -25.61
N VAL A 390 -44.36 0.28 -26.72
CA VAL A 390 -44.60 0.91 -28.04
C VAL A 390 -46.08 0.77 -28.39
N GLU A 391 -46.66 1.74 -29.11
CA GLU A 391 -48.08 1.78 -29.48
C GLU A 391 -48.63 0.43 -30.01
N ALA A 392 -49.93 0.20 -29.86
CA ALA A 392 -50.60 -1.06 -30.14
C ALA A 392 -50.21 -1.66 -31.50
N GLY A 393 -49.48 -2.79 -31.46
CA GLY A 393 -49.00 -3.50 -32.64
C GLY A 393 -47.48 -3.55 -32.78
N GLY A 394 -46.73 -2.74 -32.05
CA GLY A 394 -45.26 -2.71 -32.06
C GLY A 394 -44.68 -2.17 -33.38
N ILE A 395 -43.36 -1.98 -33.41
CA ILE A 395 -42.61 -1.52 -34.56
C ILE A 395 -41.88 -2.69 -35.20
N PRO A 396 -42.15 -3.06 -36.49
CA PRO A 396 -41.39 -4.10 -37.16
C PRO A 396 -39.92 -3.73 -37.28
N VAL A 397 -39.01 -4.60 -36.79
CA VAL A 397 -37.56 -4.39 -36.90
C VAL A 397 -37.01 -5.25 -38.05
N ARG A 398 -36.08 -4.65 -38.83
CA ARG A 398 -35.41 -5.31 -39.94
C ARG A 398 -33.92 -5.41 -39.66
N TYR A 399 -33.57 -6.44 -38.93
CA TYR A 399 -32.17 -6.69 -38.62
C TYR A 399 -31.45 -7.39 -39.77
N ALA A 400 -30.23 -6.97 -40.05
CA ALA A 400 -29.38 -7.61 -41.03
C ALA A 400 -28.95 -9.02 -40.55
N ALA A 401 -28.61 -9.90 -41.50
CA ALA A 401 -28.01 -11.20 -41.18
C ALA A 401 -26.76 -10.99 -40.31
N GLY A 402 -26.61 -11.80 -39.25
CA GLY A 402 -25.52 -11.67 -38.30
C GLY A 402 -25.71 -10.60 -37.21
N HIS A 403 -26.90 -10.00 -37.13
CA HIS A 403 -27.24 -9.09 -36.03
C HIS A 403 -27.13 -9.81 -34.66
N PRO A 404 -26.58 -9.16 -33.60
CA PRO A 404 -26.41 -9.78 -32.29
C PRO A 404 -27.71 -10.36 -31.69
N ALA A 405 -28.85 -9.80 -31.96
CA ALA A 405 -30.15 -10.33 -31.55
C ALA A 405 -30.43 -11.73 -32.14
N PHE A 406 -30.22 -11.91 -33.45
CA PHE A 406 -30.36 -13.22 -34.08
C PHE A 406 -29.30 -14.20 -33.56
N GLN A 407 -28.06 -13.77 -33.38
CA GLN A 407 -27.02 -14.62 -32.80
C GLN A 407 -27.40 -15.09 -31.39
N ALA A 408 -28.07 -14.25 -30.57
CA ALA A 408 -28.53 -14.64 -29.24
C ALA A 408 -29.64 -15.69 -29.33
N MET A 409 -30.52 -15.58 -30.29
CA MET A 409 -31.60 -16.56 -30.54
C MET A 409 -31.02 -17.89 -31.03
N ASP A 410 -30.09 -17.88 -31.99
CA ASP A 410 -29.44 -19.07 -32.54
C ASP A 410 -28.60 -19.83 -31.51
N ARG A 411 -27.87 -19.09 -30.66
CA ARG A 411 -27.04 -19.66 -29.60
C ARG A 411 -27.81 -20.02 -28.34
N ILE A 412 -29.09 -19.63 -28.26
CA ILE A 412 -29.93 -19.81 -27.07
C ILE A 412 -29.25 -19.25 -25.80
N GLY A 413 -28.70 -18.06 -25.89
CA GLY A 413 -27.95 -17.43 -24.81
C GLY A 413 -27.78 -15.94 -24.97
N SER A 414 -26.76 -15.39 -24.33
CA SER A 414 -26.43 -13.97 -24.42
C SER A 414 -25.27 -13.71 -25.41
N VAL A 415 -25.37 -12.59 -26.15
CA VAL A 415 -24.34 -12.10 -27.09
C VAL A 415 -23.98 -10.68 -26.76
N ARG A 416 -22.68 -10.44 -26.55
CA ARG A 416 -22.11 -9.12 -26.31
C ARG A 416 -21.51 -8.55 -27.59
N ALA A 417 -21.72 -7.27 -27.84
CA ALA A 417 -21.15 -6.56 -28.98
C ALA A 417 -20.71 -5.15 -28.54
N SER A 418 -19.65 -4.65 -29.15
CA SER A 418 -19.18 -3.27 -28.93
C SER A 418 -18.85 -2.62 -30.26
N ALA A 419 -19.06 -1.31 -30.35
CA ALA A 419 -18.58 -0.54 -31.47
C ALA A 419 -17.05 -0.66 -31.57
N PRO A 420 -16.48 -0.77 -32.77
CA PRO A 420 -15.03 -0.74 -32.94
C PRO A 420 -14.50 0.59 -32.37
N ALA A 421 -13.46 0.51 -31.54
CA ALA A 421 -12.76 1.69 -31.05
C ALA A 421 -12.32 2.52 -32.26
N ALA A 422 -12.65 3.81 -32.28
CA ALA A 422 -12.11 4.73 -33.28
C ALA A 422 -10.57 4.63 -33.12
N ALA A 423 -9.86 4.15 -34.14
CA ALA A 423 -8.43 4.09 -34.14
C ALA A 423 -7.92 5.51 -33.87
N ALA A 424 -7.30 5.73 -32.71
CA ALA A 424 -6.62 6.96 -32.41
C ALA A 424 -5.58 7.17 -33.50
N ALA A 425 -5.76 8.20 -34.33
CA ALA A 425 -4.75 8.58 -35.29
C ALA A 425 -3.47 8.91 -34.51
N PRO A 426 -2.30 8.40 -34.91
CA PRO A 426 -1.06 8.73 -34.24
C PRO A 426 -0.87 10.26 -34.27
N PRO A 427 -0.45 10.90 -33.18
CA PRO A 427 -0.20 12.32 -33.15
C PRO A 427 0.91 12.65 -34.14
N GLY A 428 0.60 13.41 -35.22
CA GLY A 428 1.57 13.87 -36.18
C GLY A 428 1.28 13.62 -37.67
N SER A 429 0.18 12.99 -38.08
CA SER A 429 -0.15 12.88 -39.50
C SER A 429 -0.89 14.12 -40.03
N VAL A 430 -0.13 14.99 -40.69
CA VAL A 430 -0.64 16.11 -41.50
C VAL A 430 -1.36 15.50 -42.71
N PRO A 431 -2.54 15.94 -43.11
CA PRO A 431 -3.21 15.44 -44.30
C PRO A 431 -2.47 15.95 -45.55
N SER A 432 -1.72 15.09 -46.20
CA SER A 432 -1.19 15.33 -47.55
C SER A 432 -2.20 14.86 -48.58
N GLY A 433 -2.56 15.82 -49.43
CA GLY A 433 -3.10 15.83 -50.75
C GLY A 433 -3.65 14.58 -51.43
N SER A 434 -4.80 14.79 -52.00
CA SER A 434 -5.49 14.10 -53.10
C SER A 434 -4.66 13.11 -53.93
N ALA A 435 -5.05 11.83 -53.93
CA ALA A 435 -4.85 10.92 -55.06
C ALA A 435 -6.15 10.18 -55.39
N PRO A 436 -6.55 10.08 -56.66
CA PRO A 436 -7.79 9.43 -57.06
C PRO A 436 -7.56 7.92 -57.23
N ASN A 437 -8.61 7.15 -56.93
CA ASN A 437 -8.77 5.72 -57.15
C ASN A 437 -8.03 4.76 -56.21
N GLY A 438 -8.72 4.39 -55.13
CA GLY A 438 -8.40 3.21 -54.32
C GLY A 438 -9.65 2.86 -53.51
N SER A 439 -10.10 1.62 -53.65
CA SER A 439 -11.23 1.04 -52.88
C SER A 439 -11.22 1.47 -51.41
N PRO A 440 -12.39 1.78 -50.81
CA PRO A 440 -12.42 2.20 -49.41
C PRO A 440 -11.92 1.07 -48.52
N ARG A 441 -10.74 1.28 -47.90
CA ARG A 441 -10.36 0.52 -46.71
C ARG A 441 -11.51 0.64 -45.73
N ALA A 442 -11.96 -0.46 -45.15
CA ALA A 442 -12.98 -0.53 -44.11
C ALA A 442 -12.60 0.41 -42.95
N GLY A 443 -12.95 1.71 -43.10
CA GLY A 443 -12.84 2.71 -42.05
C GLY A 443 -13.82 2.32 -40.94
N SER A 444 -13.40 2.35 -39.72
CA SER A 444 -14.25 2.15 -38.54
C SER A 444 -15.41 3.16 -38.67
N LEU A 445 -16.64 2.64 -38.78
CA LEU A 445 -17.84 3.43 -38.74
C LEU A 445 -17.87 4.23 -37.41
N PRO A 446 -18.25 5.51 -37.43
CA PRO A 446 -18.48 6.24 -36.19
C PRO A 446 -19.51 5.47 -35.34
N SER A 447 -19.41 5.53 -34.03
CA SER A 447 -20.26 4.79 -33.09
C SER A 447 -21.75 4.96 -33.34
N SER A 448 -22.18 6.16 -33.77
CA SER A 448 -23.54 6.45 -34.17
C SER A 448 -23.99 5.67 -35.42
N ALA A 449 -23.12 5.49 -36.41
CA ALA A 449 -23.42 4.68 -37.59
C ALA A 449 -23.46 3.17 -37.24
N TRP A 450 -22.66 2.71 -36.30
CA TRP A 450 -22.71 1.35 -35.77
C TRP A 450 -24.04 1.05 -35.08
N ALA A 451 -24.53 1.97 -34.24
CA ALA A 451 -25.83 1.86 -33.57
C ALA A 451 -26.99 1.95 -34.60
N ALA A 452 -26.96 2.93 -35.51
CA ALA A 452 -28.00 3.14 -36.52
C ALA A 452 -28.16 1.94 -37.46
N SER A 453 -27.07 1.30 -37.89
CA SER A 453 -27.10 0.09 -38.71
C SER A 453 -27.77 -1.10 -38.00
N ARG A 454 -27.96 -1.04 -36.69
CA ARG A 454 -28.58 -2.05 -35.82
C ARG A 454 -29.95 -1.62 -35.31
N GLN A 455 -30.47 -0.46 -35.75
CA GLN A 455 -31.72 0.12 -35.28
C GLN A 455 -31.75 0.32 -33.75
N TRP A 456 -30.60 0.72 -33.21
CA TRP A 456 -30.39 1.05 -31.78
C TRP A 456 -30.28 2.58 -31.60
N PRO A 457 -30.52 3.12 -30.40
CA PRO A 457 -30.26 4.51 -30.07
C PRO A 457 -28.83 4.93 -30.46
N PRO A 458 -28.67 6.18 -31.02
CA PRO A 458 -27.42 6.61 -31.66
C PRO A 458 -26.22 6.75 -30.71
N ASP A 459 -26.47 6.92 -29.42
CA ASP A 459 -25.48 7.01 -28.34
C ASP A 459 -24.97 5.65 -27.88
N SER A 460 -25.54 4.55 -28.37
CA SER A 460 -25.17 3.19 -27.98
C SER A 460 -23.80 2.79 -28.52
N VAL A 461 -22.91 2.35 -27.64
CA VAL A 461 -21.54 1.88 -27.96
C VAL A 461 -21.37 0.42 -27.62
N HIS A 462 -22.05 -0.08 -26.58
CA HIS A 462 -22.01 -1.45 -26.15
C HIS A 462 -23.40 -2.04 -26.07
N ALA A 463 -23.55 -3.30 -26.48
CA ALA A 463 -24.80 -4.03 -26.48
C ALA A 463 -24.66 -5.41 -25.85
N LEU A 464 -25.72 -5.85 -25.17
CA LEU A 464 -25.90 -7.19 -24.67
C LEU A 464 -27.29 -7.67 -25.07
N CYS A 465 -27.35 -8.62 -26.01
CA CYS A 465 -28.58 -9.23 -26.46
C CYS A 465 -28.79 -10.58 -25.78
N THR A 466 -29.96 -10.80 -25.19
CA THR A 466 -30.29 -12.02 -24.43
C THR A 466 -31.64 -12.57 -24.90
N VAL A 467 -31.70 -13.88 -25.20
CA VAL A 467 -32.91 -14.50 -25.73
C VAL A 467 -34.01 -14.60 -24.65
N LEU A 468 -35.22 -14.17 -24.99
CA LEU A 468 -36.46 -14.44 -24.24
C LEU A 468 -36.90 -15.87 -24.52
N ARG A 469 -36.77 -16.76 -23.54
CA ARG A 469 -37.11 -18.16 -23.71
C ARG A 469 -37.98 -18.65 -22.56
N SER A 470 -39.12 -19.27 -22.88
CA SER A 470 -39.95 -19.98 -21.93
C SER A 470 -40.43 -21.30 -22.49
N ARG A 471 -40.52 -22.32 -21.66
CA ARG A 471 -41.00 -23.69 -22.01
C ARG A 471 -40.39 -24.24 -23.30
N GLY A 472 -39.09 -24.00 -23.53
CA GLY A 472 -38.39 -24.47 -24.72
C GLY A 472 -38.58 -23.60 -25.99
N ARG A 473 -39.43 -22.58 -25.97
CA ARG A 473 -39.72 -21.70 -27.11
C ARG A 473 -39.00 -20.36 -26.98
N SER A 474 -38.45 -19.88 -28.07
CA SER A 474 -37.88 -18.52 -28.16
C SER A 474 -39.00 -17.51 -28.44
N LEU A 475 -39.25 -16.62 -27.50
CA LEU A 475 -40.33 -15.60 -27.60
C LEU A 475 -39.83 -14.31 -28.25
N GLY A 476 -38.53 -14.06 -28.22
CA GLY A 476 -37.91 -12.83 -28.70
C GLY A 476 -36.51 -12.59 -28.08
N VAL A 477 -36.10 -11.34 -28.04
CA VAL A 477 -34.80 -10.90 -27.51
C VAL A 477 -34.98 -9.64 -26.66
N VAL A 478 -34.25 -9.56 -25.55
CA VAL A 478 -34.01 -8.32 -24.82
C VAL A 478 -32.62 -7.83 -25.18
N THR A 479 -32.52 -6.54 -25.54
CA THR A 479 -31.24 -5.89 -25.82
C THR A 479 -31.01 -4.77 -24.80
N PHE A 480 -29.92 -4.88 -24.04
CA PHE A 480 -29.44 -3.83 -23.14
C PHE A 480 -28.31 -3.05 -23.85
N LEU A 481 -28.30 -1.73 -23.73
CA LEU A 481 -27.38 -0.85 -24.43
C LEU A 481 -26.70 0.11 -23.45
N ARG A 482 -25.42 0.38 -23.67
CA ARG A 482 -24.62 1.37 -22.92
C ARG A 482 -23.97 2.36 -23.86
N GLY A 483 -23.94 3.61 -23.44
CA GLY A 483 -23.18 4.69 -24.07
C GLY A 483 -21.70 4.64 -23.75
N ALA A 484 -20.95 5.61 -24.31
CA ALA A 484 -19.50 5.70 -24.16
C ALA A 484 -19.03 5.99 -22.72
N SER A 485 -19.89 6.51 -21.85
CA SER A 485 -19.58 6.79 -20.45
C SER A 485 -19.48 5.53 -19.57
N ARG A 486 -19.98 4.40 -20.07
CA ARG A 486 -19.97 3.12 -19.40
C ARG A 486 -19.02 2.14 -20.10
N GLY A 487 -18.37 1.28 -19.33
CA GLY A 487 -17.57 0.19 -19.88
C GLY A 487 -18.42 -0.89 -20.59
N PRO A 488 -17.77 -1.75 -21.40
CA PRO A 488 -18.41 -2.86 -22.07
C PRO A 488 -19.09 -3.82 -21.09
N PHE A 489 -20.05 -4.59 -21.57
CA PHE A 489 -20.68 -5.62 -20.76
C PHE A 489 -19.72 -6.78 -20.49
N GLU A 490 -19.62 -7.19 -19.24
CA GLU A 490 -18.78 -8.29 -18.78
C GLU A 490 -19.57 -9.60 -18.63
N ARG A 491 -18.89 -10.71 -18.32
CA ARG A 491 -19.55 -12.01 -18.09
C ARG A 491 -20.58 -11.98 -16.94
N PRO A 492 -20.31 -11.32 -15.78
CA PRO A 492 -21.31 -11.19 -14.72
C PRO A 492 -22.54 -10.36 -15.14
N ASP A 493 -22.39 -9.45 -16.10
CA ASP A 493 -23.51 -8.67 -16.66
C ASP A 493 -24.44 -9.57 -17.49
N ALA A 494 -23.86 -10.52 -18.25
CA ALA A 494 -24.63 -11.47 -19.04
C ALA A 494 -25.50 -12.37 -18.15
N VAL A 495 -24.95 -12.87 -17.04
CA VAL A 495 -25.70 -13.69 -16.07
C VAL A 495 -26.89 -12.91 -15.48
N TYR A 496 -26.66 -11.66 -15.11
CA TYR A 496 -27.74 -10.80 -14.62
C TYR A 496 -28.82 -10.54 -15.68
N ALA A 497 -28.43 -10.24 -16.90
CA ALA A 497 -29.34 -10.05 -18.03
C ALA A 497 -30.17 -11.31 -18.34
N GLU A 498 -29.57 -12.50 -18.27
CA GLU A 498 -30.26 -13.77 -18.46
C GLU A 498 -31.30 -14.03 -17.38
N GLU A 499 -31.01 -13.68 -16.11
CA GLU A 499 -31.99 -13.79 -15.03
C GLU A 499 -33.18 -12.84 -15.20
N VAL A 500 -32.93 -11.57 -15.55
CA VAL A 500 -33.98 -10.59 -15.88
C VAL A 500 -34.85 -11.08 -17.05
N THR A 501 -34.18 -11.52 -18.12
CA THR A 501 -34.84 -11.97 -19.36
C THR A 501 -35.69 -13.22 -19.11
N GLY A 502 -35.22 -14.14 -18.26
CA GLY A 502 -36.02 -15.32 -17.86
C GLY A 502 -37.32 -14.96 -17.14
N ARG A 503 -37.28 -13.95 -16.27
CA ARG A 503 -38.48 -13.44 -15.56
C ARG A 503 -39.46 -12.76 -16.52
N ILE A 504 -38.95 -11.92 -17.43
CA ILE A 504 -39.75 -11.27 -18.47
C ILE A 504 -40.40 -12.34 -19.38
N ALA A 505 -39.62 -13.35 -19.80
CA ALA A 505 -40.14 -14.42 -20.63
C ALA A 505 -41.26 -15.21 -19.95
N ALA A 506 -41.14 -15.46 -18.65
CA ALA A 506 -42.21 -16.15 -17.89
C ALA A 506 -43.49 -15.31 -17.82
N ALA A 507 -43.41 -14.01 -17.60
CA ALA A 507 -44.57 -13.11 -17.60
C ALA A 507 -45.27 -13.08 -18.96
N LEU A 508 -44.51 -12.94 -20.06
CA LEU A 508 -45.04 -12.91 -21.42
C LEU A 508 -45.65 -14.25 -21.84
N ASP A 509 -45.07 -15.37 -21.44
CA ASP A 509 -45.62 -16.69 -21.77
C ASP A 509 -46.93 -16.98 -21.03
N LEU A 510 -47.05 -16.50 -19.79
CA LEU A 510 -48.28 -16.58 -19.04
C LEU A 510 -49.41 -15.81 -19.75
N ALA A 511 -49.12 -14.59 -20.25
CA ALA A 511 -50.07 -13.79 -21.03
C ALA A 511 -50.59 -14.53 -22.27
N ARG A 512 -49.69 -15.15 -23.01
CA ARG A 512 -50.07 -15.94 -24.20
C ARG A 512 -50.94 -17.16 -23.83
N ALA A 513 -50.66 -17.80 -22.70
CA ALA A 513 -51.47 -18.94 -22.24
C ALA A 513 -52.85 -18.53 -21.77
N MET A 514 -53.06 -17.28 -21.35
CA MET A 514 -54.39 -16.76 -20.93
C MET A 514 -55.19 -16.20 -22.11
N SER A 515 -54.54 -15.86 -23.23
CA SER A 515 -55.15 -15.26 -24.42
C SER A 515 -55.50 -16.27 -25.50
N GLY A 516 -55.09 -17.52 -25.37
CA GLY A 516 -55.37 -18.65 -26.28
C GLY A 516 -56.30 -19.66 -25.66
#